data_4f17c3feeae08ec1e5c048dd64b97573
#
_entry.id   4f17c3feeae08ec1e5c048dd64b97573
#
_cell.length_a   1.000
_cell.length_b   1.000
_cell.length_c   1.000
_cell.angle_alpha   90.00
_cell.angle_beta   90.00
_cell.angle_gamma   90.00
#
_symmetry.space_group_name_H-M   'P 1'
#
loop_
_entity.id
_entity.type
_entity.pdbx_description
1 polymer ?
#
loop_
_entity_poly.entity_id
_entity_poly.type
_entity_poly.pdbx_seq_one_letter_code
_entity_poly.pdbx_strand_id
1 'polypeptide(L)'
;LEKDWVSATFVYDKCMSQVREYDSDIKDLKQKLEQAKKQEQAVEHNKLLNEKIKSFKDTREMIREKLSTLNNEIVDVNSEIKLAENSIKQVNESIEKLKGMELKYNGYEYYIKCVRRDGIPYQLISEVLPKLEIEINNILSPIVDFQVLLNTDGKNINSYIAYGTDEFWPLELTSGMEKFISSIAIRTALINVSNLPRPNFIAIDEGFGSLDTDNFNSLYLLFDYLKTQFDFIITISHIDKTRDMVDQIIDISKVKGFSKVSYL
;
A
#
# COMPACT_ATOMS: atom_id res chain seq x y z
N LEU A 1 16.20 21.06 -31.24
CA LEU A 1 17.04 22.07 -30.58
C LEU A 1 18.55 21.79 -30.75
N GLU A 2 19.04 20.60 -30.43
CA GLU A 2 20.46 20.25 -30.55
C GLU A 2 20.94 20.19 -32.03
N LYS A 3 20.10 19.64 -32.94
CA LYS A 3 20.37 19.58 -34.37
C LYS A 3 20.34 20.96 -35.04
N ASP A 4 19.49 21.84 -34.58
CA ASP A 4 19.37 23.20 -35.11
C ASP A 4 20.54 24.07 -34.72
N TRP A 5 21.07 23.88 -33.49
CA TRP A 5 22.26 24.55 -33.01
C TRP A 5 23.52 24.18 -33.83
N VAL A 6 23.72 22.87 -34.10
CA VAL A 6 24.88 22.37 -34.90
C VAL A 6 24.82 22.90 -36.31
N SER A 7 23.67 22.97 -36.95
CA SER A 7 23.51 23.53 -38.29
C SER A 7 23.79 25.05 -38.33
N ALA A 8 23.32 25.79 -37.33
CA ALA A 8 23.58 27.25 -37.22
C ALA A 8 25.06 27.56 -37.02
N THR A 9 25.76 26.80 -36.16
CA THR A 9 27.21 26.96 -35.92
C THR A 9 27.99 26.67 -37.21
N PHE A 10 27.67 25.64 -37.98
CA PHE A 10 28.32 25.31 -39.25
C PHE A 10 28.17 26.43 -40.29
N VAL A 11 26.98 27.03 -40.43
CA VAL A 11 26.75 28.20 -41.33
C VAL A 11 27.54 29.43 -40.85
N TYR A 12 27.60 29.67 -39.55
CA TYR A 12 28.39 30.76 -38.98
C TYR A 12 29.87 30.67 -39.34
N ASP A 13 30.50 29.50 -39.09
CA ASP A 13 31.95 29.30 -39.39
C ASP A 13 32.25 29.45 -40.89
N LYS A 14 31.36 28.97 -41.75
CA LYS A 14 31.46 29.14 -43.19
C LYS A 14 31.38 30.60 -43.59
N CYS A 15 30.48 31.38 -42.99
CA CYS A 15 30.36 32.81 -43.26
C CYS A 15 31.58 33.60 -42.75
N MET A 16 32.13 33.23 -41.60
CA MET A 16 33.36 33.85 -41.06
C MET A 16 34.56 33.59 -41.94
N SER A 17 34.68 32.39 -42.50
CA SER A 17 35.76 32.09 -43.48
C SER A 17 35.62 32.95 -44.72
N GLN A 18 34.43 33.11 -45.26
CA GLN A 18 34.18 33.99 -46.41
C GLN A 18 34.46 35.46 -46.15
N VAL A 19 34.13 35.98 -44.95
CA VAL A 19 34.46 37.35 -44.54
C VAL A 19 35.98 37.60 -44.53
N ARG A 20 36.76 36.67 -43.98
CA ARG A 20 38.25 36.76 -43.97
C ARG A 20 38.80 36.73 -45.37
N GLU A 21 38.25 35.88 -46.24
CA GLU A 21 38.62 35.80 -47.65
C GLU A 21 38.34 37.15 -48.35
N TYR A 22 37.13 37.69 -48.15
CA TYR A 22 36.77 39.00 -48.75
C TYR A 22 37.56 40.17 -48.21
N ASP A 23 37.89 40.22 -46.92
CA ASP A 23 38.77 41.27 -46.36
C ASP A 23 40.20 41.18 -46.92
N SER A 24 40.68 39.93 -47.15
CA SER A 24 41.96 39.70 -47.81
C SER A 24 41.92 40.20 -49.28
N ASP A 25 40.88 39.89 -50.03
CA ASP A 25 40.66 40.27 -51.40
C ASP A 25 40.52 41.77 -51.57
N ILE A 26 39.84 42.45 -50.64
CA ILE A 26 39.73 43.92 -50.63
C ILE A 26 41.12 44.57 -50.46
N LYS A 27 41.96 43.99 -49.60
CA LYS A 27 43.31 44.48 -49.37
C LYS A 27 44.19 44.33 -50.61
N ASP A 28 44.13 43.16 -51.26
CA ASP A 28 44.89 42.90 -52.50
C ASP A 28 44.46 43.80 -53.66
N LEU A 29 43.14 44.00 -53.84
CA LEU A 29 42.61 44.89 -54.87
C LEU A 29 42.98 46.35 -54.65
N LYS A 30 43.03 46.82 -53.40
CA LYS A 30 43.54 48.16 -53.06
C LYS A 30 45.01 48.34 -53.47
N GLN A 31 45.86 47.32 -53.23
CA GLN A 31 47.27 47.38 -53.70
C GLN A 31 47.39 47.44 -55.21
N LYS A 32 46.58 46.61 -55.95
CA LYS A 32 46.56 46.67 -57.43
C LYS A 32 46.04 47.98 -57.96
N LEU A 33 45.06 48.62 -57.29
CA LEU A 33 44.59 49.98 -57.63
C LEU A 33 45.61 51.01 -57.49
N GLU A 34 46.43 51.03 -56.43
CA GLU A 34 47.52 51.98 -56.21
C GLU A 34 48.68 51.82 -57.20
N GLN A 35 48.99 50.54 -57.54
CA GLN A 35 50.00 50.27 -58.55
C GLN A 35 49.54 50.72 -59.96
N ALA A 36 48.27 50.52 -60.30
CA ALA A 36 47.68 50.94 -61.54
C ALA A 36 47.56 52.48 -61.68
N LYS A 37 47.30 53.21 -60.57
CA LYS A 37 47.31 54.68 -60.50
C LYS A 37 48.67 55.26 -60.74
N LYS A 38 49.74 54.54 -60.41
CA LYS A 38 51.14 54.96 -60.61
C LYS A 38 51.63 54.73 -62.05
N GLN A 39 50.88 53.92 -62.82
CA GLN A 39 51.16 53.66 -64.25
C GLN A 39 50.17 54.45 -65.09
N GLU A 40 50.60 55.53 -65.74
CA GLU A 40 49.77 56.51 -66.54
C GLU A 40 48.87 55.87 -67.63
N GLN A 41 48.97 54.57 -67.86
CA GLN A 41 48.23 53.84 -68.91
C GLN A 41 47.00 52.99 -68.43
N ALA A 42 46.55 53.14 -67.18
CA ALA A 42 45.65 52.18 -66.59
C ALA A 42 44.28 52.71 -66.12
N VAL A 43 43.76 53.82 -66.64
CA VAL A 43 42.47 54.42 -66.23
C VAL A 43 41.27 53.42 -66.31
N GLU A 44 41.20 52.61 -67.31
CA GLU A 44 40.11 51.65 -67.59
C GLU A 44 40.23 50.44 -66.61
N HIS A 45 41.50 50.04 -66.31
CA HIS A 45 41.75 48.95 -65.34
C HIS A 45 41.40 49.40 -63.93
N ASN A 46 41.68 50.66 -63.59
CA ASN A 46 41.31 51.23 -62.29
C ASN A 46 39.81 51.30 -62.05
N LYS A 47 39.04 51.61 -63.10
CA LYS A 47 37.58 51.66 -63.03
C LYS A 47 37.01 50.26 -62.73
N LEU A 48 37.49 49.26 -63.46
CA LEU A 48 37.07 47.88 -63.30
C LEU A 48 37.44 47.30 -61.89
N LEU A 49 38.60 47.68 -61.37
CA LEU A 49 39.03 47.34 -60.02
C LEU A 49 38.14 48.01 -58.96
N ASN A 50 37.79 49.29 -59.15
CA ASN A 50 36.90 49.98 -58.21
C ASN A 50 35.48 49.38 -58.19
N GLU A 51 34.95 48.97 -59.36
CA GLU A 51 33.68 48.26 -59.45
C GLU A 51 33.73 46.91 -58.70
N LYS A 52 34.85 46.17 -58.85
CA LYS A 52 35.05 44.94 -58.10
C LYS A 52 35.19 45.19 -56.58
N ILE A 53 35.96 46.23 -56.18
CA ILE A 53 36.08 46.61 -54.77
C ILE A 53 34.71 46.98 -54.20
N LYS A 54 33.90 47.72 -54.95
CA LYS A 54 32.55 48.06 -54.53
C LYS A 54 31.68 46.78 -54.34
N SER A 55 31.67 45.89 -55.35
CA SER A 55 30.91 44.65 -55.24
C SER A 55 31.37 43.77 -54.05
N PHE A 56 32.68 43.69 -53.77
CA PHE A 56 33.18 42.96 -52.63
C PHE A 56 32.82 43.64 -51.30
N LYS A 57 32.80 44.98 -51.24
CA LYS A 57 32.35 45.71 -50.05
C LYS A 57 30.88 45.47 -49.77
N ASP A 58 30.05 45.53 -50.79
CA ASP A 58 28.61 45.29 -50.68
C ASP A 58 28.34 43.83 -50.22
N THR A 59 29.05 42.88 -50.82
CA THR A 59 28.97 41.47 -50.41
C THR A 59 29.41 41.27 -48.95
N ARG A 60 30.50 41.92 -48.53
CA ARG A 60 30.95 41.85 -47.14
C ARG A 60 29.93 42.44 -46.15
N GLU A 61 29.30 43.57 -46.49
CA GLU A 61 28.26 44.18 -45.67
C GLU A 61 27.08 43.21 -45.51
N MET A 62 26.60 42.64 -46.60
CA MET A 62 25.50 41.65 -46.57
C MET A 62 25.85 40.42 -45.74
N ILE A 63 27.12 39.95 -45.82
CA ILE A 63 27.56 38.81 -44.99
C ILE A 63 27.64 39.21 -43.50
N ARG A 64 28.08 40.43 -43.17
CA ARG A 64 28.11 40.94 -41.79
C ARG A 64 26.71 41.03 -41.18
N GLU A 65 25.74 41.52 -41.95
CA GLU A 65 24.33 41.56 -41.50
C GLU A 65 23.81 40.16 -41.21
N LYS A 66 24.04 39.22 -42.14
CA LYS A 66 23.65 37.80 -41.89
C LYS A 66 24.34 37.20 -40.67
N LEU A 67 25.60 37.51 -40.45
CA LEU A 67 26.37 37.08 -39.29
C LEU A 67 25.76 37.62 -38.00
N SER A 68 25.40 38.91 -37.97
CA SER A 68 24.72 39.52 -36.84
C SER A 68 23.40 38.86 -36.51
N THR A 69 22.59 38.59 -37.53
CA THR A 69 21.30 37.92 -37.37
C THR A 69 21.47 36.50 -36.81
N LEU A 70 22.38 35.71 -37.42
CA LEU A 70 22.65 34.35 -36.97
C LEU A 70 23.20 34.31 -35.55
N ASN A 71 24.05 35.30 -35.18
CA ASN A 71 24.59 35.37 -33.80
C ASN A 71 23.45 35.64 -32.77
N ASN A 72 22.51 36.49 -33.13
CA ASN A 72 21.33 36.72 -32.29
C ASN A 72 20.48 35.45 -32.15
N GLU A 73 20.21 34.76 -33.27
CA GLU A 73 19.48 33.48 -33.26
C GLU A 73 20.20 32.43 -32.39
N ILE A 74 21.53 32.35 -32.45
CA ILE A 74 22.31 31.46 -31.58
C ILE A 74 22.14 31.81 -30.11
N VAL A 75 22.14 33.11 -29.75
CA VAL A 75 21.91 33.54 -28.36
C VAL A 75 20.53 33.17 -27.89
N ASP A 76 19.51 33.37 -28.71
CA ASP A 76 18.10 33.02 -28.39
C ASP A 76 17.94 31.50 -28.18
N VAL A 77 18.42 30.70 -29.14
CA VAL A 77 18.38 29.22 -29.05
C VAL A 77 19.18 28.74 -27.83
N ASN A 78 20.33 29.29 -27.52
CA ASN A 78 21.08 28.90 -26.33
C ASN A 78 20.31 29.24 -25.02
N SER A 79 19.57 30.34 -25.02
CA SER A 79 18.73 30.71 -23.90
C SER A 79 17.58 29.69 -23.71
N GLU A 80 16.93 29.29 -24.80
CA GLU A 80 15.88 28.26 -24.79
C GLU A 80 16.41 26.89 -24.33
N ILE A 81 17.60 26.49 -24.81
CA ILE A 81 18.27 25.26 -24.37
C ILE A 81 18.50 25.27 -22.86
N LYS A 82 19.03 26.37 -22.30
CA LYS A 82 19.25 26.48 -20.86
C LYS A 82 17.96 26.39 -20.04
N LEU A 83 16.89 27.00 -20.52
CA LEU A 83 15.56 26.91 -19.89
C LEU A 83 15.02 25.48 -19.92
N ALA A 84 15.15 24.82 -21.08
CA ALA A 84 14.75 23.43 -21.25
C ALA A 84 15.56 22.47 -20.35
N GLU A 85 16.88 22.63 -20.29
CA GLU A 85 17.76 21.85 -19.42
C GLU A 85 17.39 22.01 -17.93
N ASN A 86 17.13 23.24 -17.48
CA ASN A 86 16.67 23.49 -16.11
C ASN A 86 15.31 22.82 -15.82
N SER A 87 14.39 22.89 -16.78
CA SER A 87 13.08 22.23 -16.65
C SER A 87 13.22 20.71 -16.58
N ILE A 88 14.05 20.12 -17.44
CA ILE A 88 14.37 18.68 -17.40
C ILE A 88 14.96 18.28 -16.05
N LYS A 89 15.89 19.08 -15.52
CA LYS A 89 16.48 18.81 -14.20
C LYS A 89 15.42 18.81 -13.10
N GLN A 90 14.53 19.82 -13.06
CA GLN A 90 13.45 19.91 -12.08
C GLN A 90 12.47 18.74 -12.18
N VAL A 91 12.11 18.34 -13.41
CA VAL A 91 11.24 17.19 -13.65
C VAL A 91 11.92 15.90 -13.18
N ASN A 92 13.18 15.69 -13.47
CA ASN A 92 13.91 14.50 -13.03
C ASN A 92 14.02 14.44 -11.49
N GLU A 93 14.30 15.55 -10.83
CA GLU A 93 14.28 15.61 -9.35
C GLU A 93 12.91 15.27 -8.77
N SER A 94 11.83 15.71 -9.43
CA SER A 94 10.46 15.40 -9.04
C SER A 94 10.13 13.93 -9.26
N ILE A 95 10.58 13.33 -10.36
CA ILE A 95 10.44 11.89 -10.64
C ILE A 95 11.13 11.05 -9.57
N GLU A 96 12.35 11.40 -9.17
CA GLU A 96 13.07 10.66 -8.14
C GLU A 96 12.38 10.77 -6.76
N LYS A 97 11.84 11.94 -6.44
CA LYS A 97 11.02 12.10 -5.22
C LYS A 97 9.77 11.24 -5.28
N LEU A 98 9.06 11.25 -6.41
CA LEU A 98 7.85 10.42 -6.60
C LEU A 98 8.15 8.93 -6.50
N LYS A 99 9.23 8.44 -7.12
CA LYS A 99 9.66 7.04 -6.98
C LYS A 99 9.94 6.66 -5.52
N GLY A 100 10.61 7.54 -4.77
CA GLY A 100 10.85 7.33 -3.35
C GLY A 100 9.57 7.29 -2.52
N MET A 101 8.58 8.12 -2.87
CA MET A 101 7.26 8.12 -2.22
C MET A 101 6.44 6.89 -2.59
N GLU A 102 6.46 6.47 -3.85
CA GLU A 102 5.79 5.26 -4.34
C GLU A 102 6.29 4.00 -3.63
N LEU A 103 7.61 3.89 -3.44
CA LEU A 103 8.22 2.78 -2.70
C LEU A 103 7.73 2.72 -1.26
N LYS A 104 7.64 3.87 -0.59
CA LYS A 104 7.08 3.97 0.77
C LYS A 104 5.59 3.64 0.80
N TYR A 105 4.83 4.18 -0.16
CA TYR A 105 3.39 3.94 -0.27
C TYR A 105 3.11 2.44 -0.45
N ASN A 106 3.81 1.79 -1.37
CA ASN A 106 3.69 0.35 -1.61
C ASN A 106 4.03 -0.46 -0.35
N GLY A 107 5.05 -0.04 0.39
CA GLY A 107 5.40 -0.65 1.68
C GLY A 107 4.28 -0.52 2.71
N TYR A 108 3.67 0.66 2.85
CA TYR A 108 2.53 0.86 3.74
C TYR A 108 1.28 0.10 3.28
N GLU A 109 1.00 0.07 1.98
CA GLU A 109 -0.12 -0.69 1.44
C GLU A 109 0.03 -2.19 1.73
N TYR A 110 1.24 -2.72 1.57
CA TYR A 110 1.56 -4.11 1.93
C TYR A 110 1.38 -4.36 3.41
N TYR A 111 1.90 -3.47 4.25
CA TYR A 111 1.73 -3.55 5.70
C TYR A 111 0.25 -3.54 6.10
N ILE A 112 -0.52 -2.61 5.55
CA ILE A 112 -1.96 -2.52 5.82
C ILE A 112 -2.67 -3.82 5.40
N LYS A 113 -2.37 -4.38 4.22
CA LYS A 113 -2.92 -5.66 3.77
C LYS A 113 -2.58 -6.80 4.73
N CYS A 114 -1.35 -6.82 5.26
CA CYS A 114 -0.93 -7.84 6.21
C CYS A 114 -1.66 -7.75 7.55
N VAL A 115 -1.84 -6.54 8.11
CA VAL A 115 -2.44 -6.36 9.44
C VAL A 115 -3.96 -6.23 9.43
N ARG A 116 -4.58 -6.12 8.26
CA ARG A 116 -6.04 -6.11 8.14
C ARG A 116 -6.64 -7.41 8.65
N ARG A 117 -7.92 -7.33 9.04
CA ARG A 117 -8.68 -8.49 9.57
C ARG A 117 -8.68 -9.68 8.61
N ASP A 118 -8.70 -9.42 7.30
CA ASP A 118 -8.66 -10.39 6.21
C ASP A 118 -7.22 -10.74 5.72
N GLY A 119 -6.20 -10.26 6.44
CA GLY A 119 -4.78 -10.50 6.15
C GLY A 119 -4.18 -11.69 6.94
N ILE A 120 -2.94 -11.49 7.43
CA ILE A 120 -2.21 -12.53 8.19
C ILE A 120 -3.00 -13.05 9.39
N PRO A 121 -3.68 -12.21 10.22
CA PRO A 121 -4.47 -12.74 11.33
C PRO A 121 -5.52 -13.75 10.88
N TYR A 122 -6.20 -13.47 9.75
CA TYR A 122 -7.18 -14.40 9.21
C TYR A 122 -6.55 -15.72 8.76
N GLN A 123 -5.41 -15.67 8.07
CA GLN A 123 -4.70 -16.88 7.63
C GLN A 123 -4.31 -17.76 8.82
N LEU A 124 -3.73 -17.15 9.86
CA LEU A 124 -3.34 -17.87 11.06
C LEU A 124 -4.54 -18.53 11.77
N ILE A 125 -5.66 -17.81 11.85
CA ILE A 125 -6.89 -18.35 12.42
C ILE A 125 -7.41 -19.52 11.56
N SER A 126 -7.44 -19.35 10.25
CA SER A 126 -7.95 -20.37 9.32
C SER A 126 -7.13 -21.67 9.38
N GLU A 127 -5.85 -21.60 9.64
CA GLU A 127 -4.98 -22.77 9.83
C GLU A 127 -5.28 -23.53 11.13
N VAL A 128 -5.78 -22.82 12.15
CA VAL A 128 -6.10 -23.40 13.46
C VAL A 128 -7.53 -23.94 13.52
N LEU A 129 -8.45 -23.43 12.69
CA LEU A 129 -9.87 -23.80 12.72
C LEU A 129 -10.14 -25.32 12.68
N PRO A 130 -9.50 -26.12 11.80
CA PRO A 130 -9.76 -27.57 11.80
C PRO A 130 -9.38 -28.26 13.13
N LYS A 131 -8.29 -27.80 13.76
CA LYS A 131 -7.87 -28.33 15.05
C LYS A 131 -8.84 -27.94 16.15
N LEU A 132 -9.31 -26.71 16.10
CA LEU A 132 -10.30 -26.20 17.05
C LEU A 132 -11.63 -26.96 16.93
N GLU A 133 -12.09 -27.22 15.69
CA GLU A 133 -13.30 -27.96 15.42
C GLU A 133 -13.23 -29.40 15.98
N ILE A 134 -12.11 -30.09 15.75
CA ILE A 134 -11.86 -31.43 16.33
C ILE A 134 -11.93 -31.37 17.85
N GLU A 135 -11.29 -30.40 18.46
CA GLU A 135 -11.26 -30.28 19.94
C GLU A 135 -12.65 -29.95 20.49
N ILE A 136 -13.42 -29.07 19.86
CA ILE A 136 -14.80 -28.78 20.22
C ILE A 136 -15.64 -30.07 20.18
N ASN A 137 -15.54 -30.83 19.11
CA ASN A 137 -16.33 -32.03 18.93
C ASN A 137 -15.88 -33.19 19.83
N ASN A 138 -14.62 -33.25 20.21
CA ASN A 138 -14.14 -34.15 21.27
C ASN A 138 -14.77 -33.85 22.63
N ILE A 139 -15.01 -32.57 22.94
CA ILE A 139 -15.70 -32.14 24.17
C ILE A 139 -17.20 -32.48 24.07
N LEU A 140 -17.82 -32.22 22.91
CA LEU A 140 -19.24 -32.35 22.72
C LEU A 140 -19.72 -33.82 22.61
N SER A 141 -18.93 -34.67 21.97
CA SER A 141 -19.35 -36.07 21.64
C SER A 141 -19.83 -36.90 22.84
N PRO A 142 -19.31 -36.79 24.07
CA PRO A 142 -19.86 -37.51 25.24
C PRO A 142 -21.08 -36.83 25.88
N ILE A 143 -21.43 -35.61 25.48
CA ILE A 143 -22.40 -34.74 26.13
C ILE A 143 -23.70 -34.60 25.35
N VAL A 144 -23.56 -34.48 23.99
CA VAL A 144 -24.69 -34.21 23.07
C VAL A 144 -24.56 -34.98 21.78
N ASP A 145 -25.67 -35.09 21.04
CA ASP A 145 -25.78 -35.86 19.78
C ASP A 145 -25.48 -35.01 18.53
N PHE A 146 -25.13 -33.74 18.69
CA PHE A 146 -24.78 -32.84 17.59
C PHE A 146 -23.28 -32.51 17.58
N GLN A 147 -22.82 -32.03 16.43
CA GLN A 147 -21.45 -31.52 16.23
C GLN A 147 -21.47 -30.04 15.91
N VAL A 148 -20.40 -29.37 16.22
CA VAL A 148 -20.15 -27.98 15.80
C VAL A 148 -19.22 -28.00 14.59
N LEU A 149 -19.61 -27.30 13.54
CA LEU A 149 -18.80 -27.05 12.35
C LEU A 149 -18.40 -25.59 12.27
N LEU A 150 -17.14 -25.35 11.96
CA LEU A 150 -16.58 -24.01 11.79
C LEU A 150 -16.26 -23.77 10.32
N ASN A 151 -16.89 -22.79 9.71
CA ASN A 151 -16.62 -22.40 8.34
C ASN A 151 -16.18 -20.94 8.26
N THR A 152 -15.42 -20.61 7.23
CA THR A 152 -14.89 -19.28 7.02
C THR A 152 -15.23 -18.76 5.62
N ASP A 153 -15.71 -17.52 5.54
CA ASP A 153 -16.09 -16.84 4.30
C ASP A 153 -14.99 -15.87 3.79
N GLY A 154 -13.77 -15.92 4.36
CA GLY A 154 -12.69 -15.01 4.03
C GLY A 154 -12.63 -13.77 4.94
N LYS A 155 -13.65 -13.52 5.76
CA LYS A 155 -13.71 -12.39 6.71
C LYS A 155 -14.20 -12.78 8.08
N ASN A 156 -15.14 -13.71 8.15
CA ASN A 156 -15.81 -14.14 9.37
C ASN A 156 -15.66 -15.64 9.54
N ILE A 157 -15.74 -16.07 10.78
CA ILE A 157 -15.88 -17.47 11.16
C ILE A 157 -17.34 -17.68 11.51
N ASN A 158 -17.99 -18.56 10.78
CA ASN A 158 -19.38 -18.92 10.99
C ASN A 158 -19.42 -20.28 11.68
N SER A 159 -20.22 -20.40 12.72
CA SER A 159 -20.42 -21.64 13.46
C SER A 159 -21.79 -22.23 13.16
N TYR A 160 -21.83 -23.51 12.94
CA TYR A 160 -23.05 -24.29 12.65
C TYR A 160 -23.12 -25.47 13.59
N ILE A 161 -24.34 -25.90 13.88
CA ILE A 161 -24.62 -27.19 14.50
C ILE A 161 -25.03 -28.16 13.40
N ALA A 162 -24.53 -29.39 13.45
CA ALA A 162 -24.85 -30.47 12.55
C ALA A 162 -25.47 -31.65 13.31
N TYR A 163 -26.62 -32.11 12.85
CA TYR A 163 -27.25 -33.35 13.24
C TYR A 163 -27.10 -34.36 12.09
N GLY A 164 -26.11 -35.28 12.22
CA GLY A 164 -25.77 -36.18 11.12
C GLY A 164 -25.08 -35.49 9.96
N THR A 165 -25.29 -35.99 8.73
CA THR A 165 -24.54 -35.55 7.53
C THR A 165 -25.19 -34.43 6.73
N ASP A 166 -26.51 -34.22 6.86
CA ASP A 166 -27.28 -33.43 5.90
C ASP A 166 -28.02 -32.23 6.50
N GLU A 167 -28.02 -32.06 7.81
CA GLU A 167 -28.73 -30.98 8.49
C GLU A 167 -27.78 -30.02 9.20
N PHE A 168 -27.70 -28.78 8.70
CA PHE A 168 -26.85 -27.75 9.26
C PHE A 168 -27.67 -26.52 9.65
N TRP A 169 -27.52 -26.06 10.88
CA TRP A 169 -28.18 -24.87 11.38
C TRP A 169 -27.15 -23.87 11.91
N PRO A 170 -27.24 -22.59 11.54
CA PRO A 170 -26.42 -21.57 12.18
C PRO A 170 -26.58 -21.64 13.70
N LEU A 171 -25.50 -21.66 14.44
CA LEU A 171 -25.49 -21.74 15.91
C LEU A 171 -26.39 -20.65 16.54
N GLU A 172 -26.48 -19.49 15.91
CA GLU A 172 -27.32 -18.37 16.37
C GLU A 172 -28.82 -18.66 16.32
N LEU A 173 -29.24 -19.60 15.51
CA LEU A 173 -30.66 -19.96 15.32
C LEU A 173 -31.10 -21.21 16.08
N THR A 174 -30.20 -21.82 16.82
CA THR A 174 -30.46 -23.06 17.56
C THR A 174 -31.09 -22.82 18.93
N SER A 175 -31.42 -23.87 19.68
CA SER A 175 -32.02 -23.78 21.01
C SER A 175 -31.07 -23.11 22.03
N GLY A 176 -31.60 -22.65 23.13
CA GLY A 176 -30.80 -22.04 24.20
C GLY A 176 -29.77 -22.99 24.81
N MET A 177 -30.14 -24.28 24.95
CA MET A 177 -29.22 -25.30 25.46
C MET A 177 -28.09 -25.58 24.51
N GLU A 178 -28.39 -25.76 23.22
CA GLU A 178 -27.37 -25.99 22.18
C GLU A 178 -26.38 -24.85 22.12
N LYS A 179 -26.87 -23.61 22.17
CA LYS A 179 -26.01 -22.39 22.25
C LYS A 179 -25.13 -22.40 23.49
N PHE A 180 -25.71 -22.73 24.63
CA PHE A 180 -24.98 -22.71 25.91
C PHE A 180 -23.87 -23.75 25.91
N ILE A 181 -24.18 -25.03 25.63
CA ILE A 181 -23.19 -26.11 25.63
C ILE A 181 -22.13 -25.88 24.59
N SER A 182 -22.49 -25.50 23.35
CA SER A 182 -21.53 -25.17 22.29
C SER A 182 -20.64 -24.00 22.67
N SER A 183 -21.20 -22.97 23.30
CA SER A 183 -20.42 -21.80 23.74
C SER A 183 -19.35 -22.18 24.76
N ILE A 184 -19.70 -23.01 25.74
CA ILE A 184 -18.74 -23.51 26.74
C ILE A 184 -17.69 -24.41 26.09
N ALA A 185 -18.11 -25.32 25.24
CA ALA A 185 -17.20 -26.21 24.51
C ALA A 185 -16.21 -25.43 23.62
N ILE A 186 -16.68 -24.44 22.87
CA ILE A 186 -15.82 -23.56 22.05
C ILE A 186 -14.80 -22.83 22.92
N ARG A 187 -15.22 -22.25 24.05
CA ARG A 187 -14.32 -21.52 24.97
C ARG A 187 -13.26 -22.45 25.57
N THR A 188 -13.66 -23.64 25.99
CA THR A 188 -12.73 -24.63 26.57
C THR A 188 -11.77 -25.14 25.50
N ALA A 189 -12.24 -25.43 24.28
CA ALA A 189 -11.39 -25.84 23.17
C ALA A 189 -10.38 -24.75 22.78
N LEU A 190 -10.80 -23.47 22.77
CA LEU A 190 -9.90 -22.34 22.55
C LEU A 190 -8.77 -22.28 23.61
N ILE A 191 -9.09 -22.53 24.88
CA ILE A 191 -8.08 -22.61 25.94
C ILE A 191 -7.12 -23.78 25.67
N ASN A 192 -7.63 -24.94 25.26
CA ASN A 192 -6.84 -26.14 25.01
C ASN A 192 -5.90 -26.01 23.81
N VAL A 193 -6.36 -25.34 22.75
CA VAL A 193 -5.57 -25.13 21.52
C VAL A 193 -4.62 -23.93 21.63
N SER A 194 -4.89 -23.00 22.57
CA SER A 194 -4.08 -21.81 22.79
C SER A 194 -2.72 -22.15 23.41
N ASN A 195 -1.68 -21.41 23.00
CA ASN A 195 -0.36 -21.43 23.64
C ASN A 195 -0.27 -20.51 24.88
N LEU A 196 -1.39 -19.91 25.31
CA LEU A 196 -1.43 -19.05 26.49
C LEU A 196 -1.43 -19.88 27.79
N PRO A 197 -0.99 -19.31 28.94
CA PRO A 197 -1.12 -19.96 30.23
C PRO A 197 -2.57 -20.35 30.50
N ARG A 198 -2.79 -21.61 30.88
CA ARG A 198 -4.13 -22.16 31.11
C ARG A 198 -4.67 -21.63 32.46
N PRO A 199 -5.86 -21.01 32.48
CA PRO A 199 -6.50 -20.66 33.72
C PRO A 199 -6.92 -21.91 34.49
N ASN A 200 -6.82 -21.87 35.77
CA ASN A 200 -7.25 -22.98 36.65
C ASN A 200 -8.72 -22.83 37.10
N PHE A 201 -9.40 -21.77 36.70
CA PHE A 201 -10.80 -21.54 37.03
C PHE A 201 -11.62 -21.08 35.84
N ILE A 202 -12.93 -21.32 35.94
CA ILE A 202 -13.95 -20.80 35.03
C ILE A 202 -15.10 -20.21 35.83
N ALA A 203 -15.64 -19.06 35.39
CA ALA A 203 -16.83 -18.45 35.94
C ALA A 203 -17.96 -18.46 34.88
N ILE A 204 -19.10 -19.00 35.26
CA ILE A 204 -20.30 -19.10 34.41
C ILE A 204 -21.38 -18.25 35.07
N ASP A 205 -21.70 -17.10 34.48
CA ASP A 205 -22.70 -16.18 34.98
C ASP A 205 -23.97 -16.30 34.14
N GLU A 206 -25.02 -16.83 34.76
CA GLU A 206 -26.29 -17.14 34.13
C GLU A 206 -26.13 -17.95 32.80
N GLY A 207 -27.09 -18.37 32.18
CA GLY A 207 -27.02 -19.17 30.95
C GLY A 207 -27.87 -20.45 31.07
N PHE A 208 -28.36 -20.72 32.24
CA PHE A 208 -29.20 -21.90 32.52
C PHE A 208 -30.69 -21.61 32.34
N GLY A 209 -31.09 -20.34 32.15
CA GLY A 209 -32.48 -19.90 32.10
C GLY A 209 -33.29 -20.41 30.91
N SER A 210 -32.61 -20.86 29.87
CA SER A 210 -33.20 -21.39 28.64
C SER A 210 -33.17 -22.92 28.55
N LEU A 211 -32.88 -23.62 29.67
CA LEU A 211 -32.75 -25.07 29.70
C LEU A 211 -34.06 -25.75 30.10
N ASP A 212 -34.54 -26.63 29.22
CA ASP A 212 -35.67 -27.50 29.51
C ASP A 212 -35.28 -28.62 30.47
N THR A 213 -36.27 -29.13 31.22
CA THR A 213 -36.05 -30.16 32.24
C THR A 213 -35.43 -31.46 31.70
N ASP A 214 -35.61 -31.76 30.43
CA ASP A 214 -35.16 -33.00 29.80
C ASP A 214 -33.67 -32.99 29.43
N ASN A 215 -33.06 -31.81 29.45
CA ASN A 215 -31.66 -31.58 28.99
C ASN A 215 -30.65 -31.45 30.13
N PHE A 216 -31.07 -31.66 31.40
CA PHE A 216 -30.19 -31.60 32.56
C PHE A 216 -29.06 -32.64 32.54
N ASN A 217 -29.29 -33.81 31.95
CA ASN A 217 -28.26 -34.85 31.84
C ASN A 217 -27.04 -34.34 31.06
N SER A 218 -27.26 -33.67 29.93
CA SER A 218 -26.16 -33.10 29.15
C SER A 218 -25.41 -32.02 29.93
N LEU A 219 -26.11 -31.29 30.82
CA LEU A 219 -25.51 -30.30 31.68
C LEU A 219 -24.62 -30.93 32.77
N TYR A 220 -25.07 -32.03 33.39
CA TYR A 220 -24.28 -32.81 34.34
C TYR A 220 -23.00 -33.32 33.69
N LEU A 221 -23.07 -33.90 32.49
CA LEU A 221 -21.93 -34.40 31.76
C LEU A 221 -20.96 -33.26 31.38
N LEU A 222 -21.48 -32.07 31.03
CA LEU A 222 -20.66 -30.89 30.77
C LEU A 222 -19.89 -30.46 32.04
N PHE A 223 -20.58 -30.40 33.20
CA PHE A 223 -19.91 -30.02 34.45
C PHE A 223 -18.89 -31.07 34.90
N ASP A 224 -19.16 -32.35 34.73
CA ASP A 224 -18.19 -33.41 35.02
C ASP A 224 -16.96 -33.28 34.13
N TYR A 225 -17.14 -32.94 32.85
CA TYR A 225 -16.03 -32.64 31.99
C TYR A 225 -15.26 -31.41 32.44
N LEU A 226 -15.94 -30.30 32.77
CA LEU A 226 -15.31 -29.07 33.24
C LEU A 226 -14.51 -29.27 34.53
N LYS A 227 -14.98 -30.11 35.46
CA LYS A 227 -14.24 -30.50 36.69
C LYS A 227 -12.92 -31.19 36.37
N THR A 228 -12.78 -31.84 35.21
CA THR A 228 -11.50 -32.39 34.78
C THR A 228 -10.54 -31.35 34.20
N GLN A 229 -11.06 -30.20 33.79
CA GLN A 229 -10.32 -29.17 33.10
C GLN A 229 -9.92 -27.99 34.00
N PHE A 230 -10.71 -27.71 35.06
CA PHE A 230 -10.54 -26.57 35.94
C PHE A 230 -10.56 -27.02 37.38
N ASP A 231 -9.67 -26.49 38.20
CA ASP A 231 -9.62 -26.76 39.65
C ASP A 231 -10.77 -26.07 40.40
N PHE A 232 -11.31 -24.98 39.79
CA PHE A 232 -12.34 -24.18 40.41
C PHE A 232 -13.37 -23.68 39.41
N ILE A 233 -14.64 -23.98 39.68
CA ILE A 233 -15.77 -23.59 38.84
C ILE A 233 -16.70 -22.70 39.67
N ILE A 234 -16.89 -21.46 39.24
CA ILE A 234 -17.86 -20.54 39.86
C ILE A 234 -19.10 -20.49 38.96
N THR A 235 -20.26 -20.78 39.52
CA THR A 235 -21.52 -20.72 38.82
C THR A 235 -22.46 -19.74 39.50
N ILE A 236 -22.95 -18.74 38.80
CA ILE A 236 -23.96 -17.80 39.26
C ILE A 236 -25.29 -18.17 38.60
N SER A 237 -26.28 -18.53 39.39
CA SER A 237 -27.58 -18.95 38.87
C SER A 237 -28.70 -18.63 39.88
N HIS A 238 -29.88 -18.37 39.36
CA HIS A 238 -31.11 -18.24 40.15
C HIS A 238 -32.00 -19.46 40.05
N ILE A 239 -31.55 -20.54 39.39
CA ILE A 239 -32.29 -21.76 39.13
C ILE A 239 -32.00 -22.80 40.23
N ASP A 240 -33.02 -23.26 40.95
CA ASP A 240 -32.83 -24.20 42.06
C ASP A 240 -32.19 -25.52 41.63
N LYS A 241 -32.49 -26.03 40.43
CA LYS A 241 -31.93 -27.29 39.92
C LYS A 241 -30.38 -27.25 39.72
N THR A 242 -29.77 -26.08 39.59
CA THR A 242 -28.30 -25.97 39.49
C THR A 242 -27.62 -26.26 40.80
N ARG A 243 -28.35 -26.25 41.93
CA ARG A 243 -27.80 -26.55 43.25
C ARG A 243 -27.29 -27.99 43.39
N ASP A 244 -27.91 -28.93 42.66
CA ASP A 244 -27.53 -30.34 42.68
C ASP A 244 -26.23 -30.64 41.89
N MET A 245 -25.73 -29.67 41.16
CA MET A 245 -24.54 -29.79 40.29
C MET A 245 -23.25 -29.25 40.91
N VAL A 246 -23.36 -28.56 42.06
CA VAL A 246 -22.24 -27.84 42.68
C VAL A 246 -21.94 -28.45 44.05
N ASP A 247 -20.66 -28.38 44.44
CA ASP A 247 -20.21 -28.97 45.72
C ASP A 247 -20.44 -28.02 46.90
N GLN A 248 -20.55 -26.71 46.66
CA GLN A 248 -20.80 -25.68 47.65
C GLN A 248 -21.73 -24.60 47.13
N ILE A 249 -22.64 -24.16 47.99
CA ILE A 249 -23.60 -23.12 47.64
C ILE A 249 -23.41 -21.90 48.52
N ILE A 250 -23.35 -20.75 47.87
CA ILE A 250 -23.36 -19.44 48.53
C ILE A 250 -24.68 -18.77 48.18
N ASP A 251 -25.60 -18.71 49.13
CA ASP A 251 -26.90 -18.07 48.93
C ASP A 251 -26.79 -16.56 49.27
N ILE A 252 -27.18 -15.70 48.33
CA ILE A 252 -27.19 -14.25 48.49
C ILE A 252 -28.63 -13.77 48.43
N SER A 253 -29.20 -13.43 49.58
CA SER A 253 -30.56 -12.92 49.70
C SER A 253 -30.61 -11.47 50.12
N LYS A 254 -31.65 -10.74 49.76
CA LYS A 254 -31.88 -9.35 50.15
C LYS A 254 -32.82 -9.28 51.34
N VAL A 255 -32.31 -8.85 52.52
CA VAL A 255 -33.08 -8.70 53.73
C VAL A 255 -33.07 -7.25 54.20
N LYS A 256 -34.22 -6.61 54.29
CA LYS A 256 -34.39 -5.21 54.71
C LYS A 256 -33.48 -4.21 53.97
N GLY A 257 -33.26 -4.43 52.68
CA GLY A 257 -32.43 -3.54 51.85
C GLY A 257 -30.93 -3.86 51.82
N PHE A 258 -30.44 -4.82 52.60
CA PHE A 258 -29.06 -5.27 52.67
C PHE A 258 -28.89 -6.66 52.11
N SER A 259 -27.76 -6.94 51.49
CA SER A 259 -27.41 -8.29 51.03
C SER A 259 -26.97 -9.13 52.22
N LYS A 260 -27.57 -10.30 52.38
CA LYS A 260 -27.19 -11.31 53.38
C LYS A 260 -26.61 -12.52 52.62
N VAL A 261 -25.41 -12.93 53.05
CA VAL A 261 -24.72 -14.12 52.53
C VAL A 261 -24.88 -15.27 53.50
N SER A 262 -25.23 -16.43 53.02
CA SER A 262 -25.29 -17.69 53.79
C SER A 262 -24.62 -18.81 52.99
N TYR A 263 -23.92 -19.67 53.69
CA TYR A 263 -23.26 -20.85 53.14
C TYR A 263 -24.15 -22.07 53.45
N LEU A 264 -24.43 -22.86 52.41
CA LEU A 264 -25.25 -24.05 52.51
C LEU A 264 -24.41 -25.27 52.13
#